data_1153524cfb01e3c51c0a629f2da98364
#
_entry.id   1153524cfb01e3c51c0a629f2da98364
#
_cell.length_a   1.000
_cell.length_b   1.000
_cell.length_c   1.000
_cell.angle_alpha   90.00
_cell.angle_beta   90.00
_cell.angle_gamma   90.00
#
_symmetry.space_group_name_H-M   'P 1'
#
loop_
_entity.id
_entity.type
_entity.pdbx_description
1 polymer ?
#
loop_
_entity_poly.entity_id
_entity_poly.type
_entity_poly.pdbx_seq_one_letter_code
_entity_poly.pdbx_strand_id
1 'polypeptide(L)'
;MDFQFENPPQLELGQPIGYYNERFNKDLYDSSFHGSERFKGRVTLGNAERLVALGLAEGKVVLFSLQILDGDTLNGVSLGLSPREFHEKMRIERHDSSIFSERLIFFRDFLTLGCEGKNIEFIEWWDRRYWDNYSFLEEAYPNE
;
A
#
# COMPACT_ATOMS: atom_id res chain seq x y z
N MET A 1 -7.02 5.84 -11.92
CA MET A 1 -5.96 6.62 -11.22
C MET A 1 -4.61 5.98 -11.50
N ASP A 2 -3.61 6.79 -11.79
CA ASP A 2 -2.24 6.28 -11.98
C ASP A 2 -1.44 6.50 -10.70
N PHE A 3 -1.06 5.40 -10.04
CA PHE A 3 -0.25 5.44 -8.82
C PHE A 3 1.23 5.51 -9.15
N GLN A 4 2.00 6.06 -8.22
CA GLN A 4 3.45 6.14 -8.30
C GLN A 4 4.09 5.33 -7.18
N PHE A 5 5.33 4.89 -7.38
CA PHE A 5 6.05 4.10 -6.37
C PHE A 5 6.41 4.92 -5.13
N GLU A 6 6.70 6.20 -5.29
CA GLU A 6 7.33 7.01 -4.25
C GLU A 6 6.42 7.32 -3.06
N ASN A 7 5.16 7.66 -3.33
CA ASN A 7 4.23 8.08 -2.29
C ASN A 7 2.78 7.74 -2.65
N PRO A 8 1.90 7.59 -1.66
CA PRO A 8 0.46 7.58 -1.89
C PRO A 8 0.01 8.87 -2.58
N PRO A 9 -1.12 8.86 -3.30
CA PRO A 9 -1.58 10.05 -4.04
C PRO A 9 -1.73 11.29 -3.15
N GLN A 10 -0.92 12.33 -3.42
CA GLN A 10 -0.96 13.63 -2.72
C GLN A 10 -0.75 13.54 -1.20
N LEU A 11 -0.14 12.46 -0.72
CA LEU A 11 0.08 12.22 0.70
C LEU A 11 1.54 11.86 0.95
N GLU A 12 2.00 12.16 2.17
CA GLU A 12 3.31 11.75 2.64
C GLU A 12 3.15 10.69 3.74
N LEU A 13 4.06 9.73 3.80
CA LEU A 13 4.16 8.80 4.91
C LEU A 13 4.89 9.47 6.08
N GLY A 14 4.78 8.89 7.28
CA GLY A 14 5.48 9.40 8.45
C GLY A 14 4.78 10.52 9.18
N GLN A 15 3.50 10.75 8.90
CA GLN A 15 2.69 11.79 9.54
C GLN A 15 1.74 11.17 10.58
N PRO A 16 1.28 11.96 11.56
CA PRO A 16 0.27 11.49 12.51
C PRO A 16 -1.09 11.30 11.82
N ILE A 17 -1.99 10.53 12.44
CA ILE A 17 -3.30 10.22 11.87
C ILE A 17 -4.11 11.47 11.51
N GLY A 18 -3.99 12.54 12.26
CA GLY A 18 -4.70 13.79 11.99
C GLY A 18 -4.39 14.38 10.62
N TYR A 19 -3.17 14.20 10.14
CA TYR A 19 -2.78 14.63 8.79
C TYR A 19 -3.64 13.96 7.71
N TYR A 20 -3.89 12.67 7.85
CA TYR A 20 -4.69 11.90 6.89
C TYR A 20 -6.18 12.19 7.02
N ASN A 21 -6.68 12.27 8.25
CA ASN A 21 -8.08 12.62 8.51
C ASN A 21 -8.44 13.96 7.87
N GLU A 22 -7.56 14.94 8.00
CA GLU A 22 -7.76 16.26 7.42
C GLU A 22 -7.81 16.21 5.89
N ARG A 23 -6.88 15.49 5.27
CA ARG A 23 -6.80 15.41 3.82
C ARG A 23 -7.93 14.61 3.19
N PHE A 24 -8.43 13.60 3.91
CA PHE A 24 -9.60 12.85 3.46
C PHE A 24 -10.92 13.52 3.82
N ASN A 25 -10.87 14.57 4.64
CA ASN A 25 -12.04 15.21 5.21
C ASN A 25 -12.97 14.19 5.87
N LYS A 26 -12.37 13.27 6.63
CA LYS A 26 -13.06 12.18 7.29
C LYS A 26 -12.20 11.61 8.41
N ASP A 27 -12.83 11.29 9.53
CA ASP A 27 -12.15 10.62 10.62
C ASP A 27 -12.14 9.10 10.37
N LEU A 28 -10.92 8.57 10.23
CA LEU A 28 -10.74 7.12 10.13
C LEU A 28 -10.96 6.50 11.52
N TYR A 29 -11.49 5.30 11.54
CA TYR A 29 -11.76 4.63 12.81
C TYR A 29 -10.59 3.76 13.25
N ASP A 30 -10.41 3.68 14.58
CA ASP A 30 -9.38 2.85 15.19
C ASP A 30 -9.74 1.37 15.03
N SER A 31 -8.86 0.62 14.38
CA SER A 31 -8.99 -0.81 14.16
C SER A 31 -7.80 -1.57 14.75
N SER A 32 -7.13 -0.98 15.74
CA SER A 32 -5.95 -1.55 16.38
C SER A 32 -6.22 -2.94 16.94
N PHE A 33 -5.23 -3.82 16.82
CA PHE A 33 -5.36 -5.22 17.19
C PHE A 33 -4.03 -5.76 17.71
N HIS A 34 -4.04 -6.40 18.86
CA HIS A 34 -2.84 -7.02 19.48
C HIS A 34 -1.62 -6.10 19.54
N GLY A 35 -1.83 -4.85 19.97
CA GLY A 35 -0.75 -3.88 20.09
C GLY A 35 -0.31 -3.24 18.79
N SER A 36 -0.89 -3.64 17.67
CA SER A 36 -0.64 -3.03 16.37
C SER A 36 -1.62 -1.87 16.17
N GLU A 37 -1.11 -0.65 16.15
CA GLU A 37 -1.94 0.54 15.97
C GLU A 37 -2.36 0.69 14.50
N ARG A 38 -3.66 0.65 14.24
CA ARG A 38 -4.21 0.69 12.89
C ARG A 38 -5.46 1.54 12.82
N PHE A 39 -5.67 2.16 11.66
CA PHE A 39 -6.87 2.93 11.34
C PHE A 39 -7.38 2.52 9.97
N LYS A 40 -8.68 2.51 9.80
CA LYS A 40 -9.36 2.12 8.56
C LYS A 40 -10.50 3.07 8.24
N GLY A 41 -10.92 3.03 6.99
CA GLY A 41 -12.13 3.75 6.58
C GLY A 41 -12.33 3.70 5.08
N ARG A 42 -13.42 4.34 4.65
CA ARG A 42 -13.70 4.59 3.25
C ARG A 42 -13.43 6.06 2.97
N VAL A 43 -12.65 6.33 1.96
CA VAL A 43 -12.28 7.70 1.60
C VAL A 43 -12.56 7.94 0.13
N THR A 44 -12.82 9.19 -0.22
CA THR A 44 -12.98 9.59 -1.61
C THR A 44 -11.67 10.16 -2.12
N LEU A 45 -11.14 9.53 -3.17
CA LEU A 45 -9.95 10.01 -3.88
C LEU A 45 -10.32 10.20 -5.34
N GLY A 46 -10.12 11.42 -5.86
CA GLY A 46 -10.64 11.76 -7.17
C GLY A 46 -12.17 11.64 -7.16
N ASN A 47 -12.71 10.82 -8.05
CA ASN A 47 -14.15 10.61 -8.18
C ASN A 47 -14.58 9.23 -7.64
N ALA A 48 -13.73 8.55 -6.88
CA ALA A 48 -14.01 7.19 -6.44
C ALA A 48 -13.85 7.04 -4.94
N GLU A 49 -14.72 6.23 -4.35
CA GLU A 49 -14.63 5.83 -2.96
C GLU A 49 -13.77 4.56 -2.87
N ARG A 50 -12.82 4.56 -1.95
CA ARG A 50 -11.88 3.44 -1.76
C ARG A 50 -11.74 3.09 -0.29
N LEU A 51 -11.50 1.83 -0.01
CA LEU A 51 -11.09 1.39 1.32
C LEU A 51 -9.63 1.78 1.55
N VAL A 52 -9.34 2.25 2.75
CA VAL A 52 -7.99 2.60 3.17
C VAL A 52 -7.69 1.96 4.52
N ALA A 53 -6.45 1.53 4.70
CA ALA A 53 -5.97 1.01 5.97
C ALA A 53 -4.57 1.57 6.24
N LEU A 54 -4.37 2.07 7.44
CA LEU A 54 -3.11 2.69 7.86
C LEU A 54 -2.54 1.93 9.05
N GLY A 55 -1.23 1.66 9.00
CA GLY A 55 -0.50 1.11 10.13
C GLY A 55 0.41 2.18 10.72
N LEU A 56 0.40 2.33 12.06
CA LEU A 56 1.20 3.34 12.74
C LEU A 56 2.28 2.71 13.61
N ALA A 57 3.37 3.43 13.75
CA ALA A 57 4.42 3.15 14.71
C ALA A 57 4.87 4.48 15.30
N GLU A 58 4.99 4.53 16.63
CA GLU A 58 5.39 5.74 17.35
C GLU A 58 4.52 6.96 17.00
N GLY A 59 3.23 6.73 16.77
CA GLY A 59 2.27 7.77 16.46
C GLY A 59 2.30 8.26 15.01
N LYS A 60 3.08 7.62 14.14
CA LYS A 60 3.24 8.01 12.73
C LYS A 60 2.81 6.89 11.81
N VAL A 61 2.20 7.24 10.69
CA VAL A 61 1.80 6.26 9.67
C VAL A 61 3.02 5.77 8.92
N VAL A 62 3.29 4.46 9.03
CA VAL A 62 4.41 3.79 8.36
C VAL A 62 3.98 2.80 7.29
N LEU A 63 2.68 2.49 7.22
CA LEU A 63 2.07 1.68 6.18
C LEU A 63 0.78 2.37 5.72
N PHE A 64 0.57 2.44 4.41
CA PHE A 64 -0.63 3.02 3.82
C PHE A 64 -1.14 2.11 2.72
N SER A 65 -2.26 1.43 2.97
CA SER A 65 -2.91 0.53 2.02
C SER A 65 -4.13 1.16 1.40
N LEU A 66 -4.29 1.00 0.10
CA LEU A 66 -5.40 1.56 -0.66
C LEU A 66 -5.99 0.50 -1.58
N GLN A 67 -7.32 0.43 -1.62
CA GLN A 67 -8.05 -0.45 -2.51
C GLN A 67 -7.80 -0.06 -3.97
N ILE A 68 -7.57 -1.06 -4.82
CA ILE A 68 -7.43 -0.89 -6.26
C ILE A 68 -8.80 -1.06 -6.91
N LEU A 69 -9.12 -0.18 -7.84
CA LEU A 69 -10.35 -0.21 -8.63
C LEU A 69 -10.02 -0.41 -10.10
N ASP A 70 -11.04 -0.76 -10.89
CA ASP A 70 -10.88 -0.95 -12.34
C ASP A 70 -10.33 0.31 -12.99
N GLY A 71 -9.37 0.11 -13.88
CA GLY A 71 -8.73 1.20 -14.60
C GLY A 71 -7.51 1.79 -13.91
N ASP A 72 -7.22 1.39 -12.68
CA ASP A 72 -6.03 1.86 -11.98
C ASP A 72 -4.75 1.31 -12.59
N THR A 73 -3.70 2.13 -12.56
CA THR A 73 -2.37 1.77 -13.04
C THR A 73 -1.32 2.09 -11.99
N LEU A 74 -0.18 1.44 -12.08
CA LEU A 74 1.01 1.79 -11.30
C LEU A 74 2.12 2.12 -12.29
N ASN A 75 2.57 3.36 -12.26
CA ASN A 75 3.59 3.85 -13.19
C ASN A 75 3.22 3.54 -14.65
N GLY A 76 1.94 3.70 -14.98
CA GLY A 76 1.39 3.49 -16.32
C GLY A 76 1.04 2.05 -16.67
N VAL A 77 1.36 1.08 -15.81
CA VAL A 77 1.07 -0.34 -16.07
C VAL A 77 -0.24 -0.73 -15.38
N SER A 78 -1.12 -1.42 -16.10
CA SER A 78 -2.44 -1.77 -15.60
C SER A 78 -2.38 -2.70 -14.38
N LEU A 79 -3.07 -2.31 -13.32
CA LEU A 79 -3.27 -3.15 -12.14
C LEU A 79 -4.40 -4.17 -12.32
N GLY A 80 -5.05 -4.17 -13.48
CA GLY A 80 -6.01 -5.21 -13.87
C GLY A 80 -5.38 -6.46 -14.43
N LEU A 81 -4.07 -6.47 -14.63
CA LEU A 81 -3.34 -7.68 -15.06
C LEU A 81 -3.26 -8.68 -13.92
N SER A 82 -3.02 -9.96 -14.26
CA SER A 82 -2.71 -10.95 -13.23
C SER A 82 -1.38 -10.58 -12.54
N PRO A 83 -1.15 -11.04 -11.30
CA PRO A 83 0.11 -10.77 -10.62
C PRO A 83 1.34 -11.19 -11.42
N ARG A 84 1.29 -12.34 -12.10
CA ARG A 84 2.41 -12.81 -12.93
C ARG A 84 2.67 -11.90 -14.10
N GLU A 85 1.63 -11.50 -14.83
CA GLU A 85 1.77 -10.59 -15.96
C GLU A 85 2.29 -9.22 -15.51
N PHE A 86 1.79 -8.73 -14.39
CA PHE A 86 2.24 -7.46 -13.81
C PHE A 86 3.72 -7.54 -13.42
N HIS A 87 4.11 -8.62 -12.76
CA HIS A 87 5.50 -8.87 -12.37
C HIS A 87 6.44 -8.82 -13.59
N GLU A 88 6.07 -9.51 -14.68
CA GLU A 88 6.88 -9.53 -15.91
C GLU A 88 6.99 -8.15 -16.56
N LYS A 89 5.89 -7.40 -16.63
CA LYS A 89 5.92 -6.06 -17.21
C LYS A 89 6.77 -5.09 -16.38
N MET A 90 6.69 -5.17 -15.06
CA MET A 90 7.49 -4.32 -14.18
C MET A 90 8.98 -4.68 -14.23
N ARG A 91 9.31 -5.94 -14.43
CA ARG A 91 10.70 -6.37 -14.61
C ARG A 91 11.32 -5.73 -15.85
N ILE A 92 10.57 -5.66 -16.93
CA ILE A 92 11.00 -4.98 -18.18
C ILE A 92 11.25 -3.49 -17.90
N GLU A 93 10.42 -2.86 -17.08
CA GLU A 93 10.57 -1.46 -16.67
C GLU A 93 11.63 -1.27 -15.57
N ARG A 94 12.37 -2.31 -15.22
CA ARG A 94 13.43 -2.33 -14.20
C ARG A 94 12.93 -2.12 -12.78
N HIS A 95 11.69 -2.51 -12.52
CA HIS A 95 11.14 -2.60 -11.18
C HIS A 95 10.98 -4.08 -10.83
N ASP A 96 11.98 -4.62 -10.14
CA ASP A 96 11.96 -6.02 -9.74
C ASP A 96 11.07 -6.21 -8.51
N SER A 97 10.31 -7.29 -8.52
CA SER A 97 9.49 -7.69 -7.40
C SER A 97 9.74 -9.14 -7.05
N SER A 98 9.49 -9.48 -5.79
CA SER A 98 9.48 -10.85 -5.32
C SER A 98 8.05 -11.29 -5.07
N ILE A 99 7.70 -12.49 -5.51
CA ILE A 99 6.41 -13.09 -5.22
C ILE A 99 6.53 -13.78 -3.87
N PHE A 100 5.72 -13.37 -2.92
CA PHE A 100 5.80 -13.88 -1.56
C PHE A 100 4.39 -14.11 -1.04
N SER A 101 3.96 -15.39 -1.04
CA SER A 101 2.59 -15.76 -0.73
C SER A 101 1.63 -15.07 -1.71
N GLU A 102 0.66 -14.28 -1.23
CA GLU A 102 -0.30 -13.54 -2.06
C GLU A 102 0.13 -12.09 -2.27
N ARG A 103 1.44 -11.84 -2.35
CA ARG A 103 1.98 -10.48 -2.46
C ARG A 103 3.06 -10.39 -3.52
N LEU A 104 3.08 -9.24 -4.21
CA LEU A 104 4.24 -8.80 -4.99
C LEU A 104 4.93 -7.71 -4.19
N ILE A 105 6.17 -7.96 -3.79
CA ILE A 105 6.92 -7.03 -2.95
C ILE A 105 8.04 -6.40 -3.76
N PHE A 106 7.96 -5.09 -3.93
CA PHE A 106 8.97 -4.27 -4.60
C PHE A 106 9.90 -3.70 -3.53
N PHE A 107 10.90 -4.47 -3.13
CA PHE A 107 11.78 -4.11 -2.01
C PHE A 107 12.53 -2.81 -2.21
N ARG A 108 12.99 -2.54 -3.43
CA ARG A 108 13.73 -1.31 -3.74
C ARG A 108 12.83 -0.08 -3.76
N ASP A 109 11.57 -0.28 -4.01
CA ASP A 109 10.59 0.80 -4.15
C ASP A 109 9.75 0.99 -2.88
N PHE A 110 9.91 0.12 -1.88
CA PHE A 110 9.16 0.18 -0.62
C PHE A 110 7.65 0.14 -0.85
N LEU A 111 7.22 -0.82 -1.66
CA LEU A 111 5.84 -0.95 -2.08
C LEU A 111 5.45 -2.42 -2.19
N THR A 112 4.22 -2.74 -1.80
CA THR A 112 3.64 -4.07 -1.91
C THR A 112 2.32 -4.00 -2.65
N LEU A 113 2.07 -4.98 -3.52
CA LEU A 113 0.77 -5.23 -4.10
C LEU A 113 0.19 -6.50 -3.46
N GLY A 114 -0.98 -6.36 -2.85
CA GLY A 114 -1.70 -7.48 -2.28
C GLY A 114 -2.61 -8.10 -3.32
N CYS A 115 -2.59 -9.44 -3.41
CA CYS A 115 -3.30 -10.18 -4.43
C CYS A 115 -4.27 -11.16 -3.79
N GLU A 116 -5.38 -11.41 -4.47
CA GLU A 116 -6.31 -12.47 -4.12
C GLU A 116 -6.57 -13.28 -5.39
N GLY A 117 -6.08 -14.53 -5.39
CA GLY A 117 -6.16 -15.36 -6.58
C GLY A 117 -5.40 -14.75 -7.74
N LYS A 118 -6.11 -14.44 -8.82
CA LYS A 118 -5.52 -13.86 -10.03
C LYS A 118 -5.66 -12.35 -10.11
N ASN A 119 -6.14 -11.72 -9.03
CA ASN A 119 -6.41 -10.29 -9.02
C ASN A 119 -5.51 -9.55 -8.06
N ILE A 120 -5.06 -8.37 -8.46
CA ILE A 120 -4.37 -7.44 -7.58
C ILE A 120 -5.45 -6.59 -6.91
N GLU A 121 -5.55 -6.65 -5.58
CA GLU A 121 -6.67 -6.07 -4.84
C GLU A 121 -6.34 -4.77 -4.11
N PHE A 122 -5.10 -4.61 -3.66
CA PHE A 122 -4.69 -3.38 -2.98
C PHE A 122 -3.22 -3.06 -3.22
N ILE A 123 -2.88 -1.79 -3.00
CA ILE A 123 -1.53 -1.27 -3.10
C ILE A 123 -1.15 -0.70 -1.74
N GLU A 124 0.07 -0.99 -1.29
CA GLU A 124 0.54 -0.59 0.02
C GLU A 124 1.93 0.04 -0.10
N TRP A 125 2.02 1.30 0.34
CA TRP A 125 3.30 2.00 0.47
C TRP A 125 3.80 1.83 1.89
N TRP A 126 5.09 1.60 2.05
CA TRP A 126 5.70 1.50 3.36
C TRP A 126 6.85 2.49 3.51
N ASP A 127 6.96 3.06 4.73
CA ASP A 127 7.89 4.16 4.97
C ASP A 127 9.33 3.64 5.03
N ARG A 128 10.16 4.05 4.07
CA ARG A 128 11.57 3.65 3.98
C ARG A 128 12.42 4.19 5.12
N ARG A 129 11.94 5.17 5.83
CA ARG A 129 12.64 5.72 7.01
C ARG A 129 12.44 4.86 8.24
N TYR A 130 11.35 4.10 8.29
CA TYR A 130 11.00 3.21 9.38
C TYR A 130 11.38 1.76 9.10
N TRP A 131 11.13 1.29 7.88
CA TRP A 131 11.32 -0.11 7.50
C TRP A 131 12.62 -0.30 6.73
N ASP A 132 13.42 -1.32 7.10
CA ASP A 132 14.31 -1.97 6.16
C ASP A 132 13.60 -3.23 5.61
N ASN A 133 14.16 -3.87 4.61
CA ASN A 133 13.51 -5.01 3.96
C ASN A 133 13.25 -6.18 4.90
N TYR A 134 14.17 -6.43 5.80
CA TYR A 134 14.07 -7.55 6.73
C TYR A 134 13.03 -7.29 7.81
N SER A 135 13.08 -6.14 8.47
CA SER A 135 12.13 -5.79 9.52
C SER A 135 10.71 -5.65 8.97
N PHE A 136 10.56 -5.19 7.72
CA PHE A 136 9.26 -5.13 7.07
C PHE A 136 8.64 -6.52 6.94
N LEU A 137 9.38 -7.49 6.40
CA LEU A 137 8.87 -8.86 6.27
C LEU A 137 8.53 -9.48 7.61
N GLU A 138 9.39 -9.30 8.60
CA GLU A 138 9.21 -9.91 9.91
C GLU A 138 8.01 -9.36 10.67
N GLU A 139 7.83 -8.03 10.66
CA GLU A 139 6.75 -7.37 11.41
C GLU A 139 5.44 -7.29 10.65
N ALA A 140 5.47 -7.05 9.36
CA ALA A 140 4.27 -6.91 8.55
C ALA A 140 3.67 -8.27 8.18
N TYR A 141 4.51 -9.29 7.97
CA TYR A 141 4.09 -10.63 7.57
C TYR A 141 4.79 -11.70 8.42
N PRO A 142 4.51 -11.75 9.73
CA PRO A 142 5.28 -12.57 10.65
C PRO A 142 5.19 -14.08 10.42
N ASN A 143 4.16 -14.54 9.70
CA ASN A 143 3.95 -15.98 9.41
C ASN A 143 4.43 -16.37 8.02
N GLU A 144 5.14 -15.51 7.37
CA GLU A 144 5.69 -15.72 6.04
C GLU A 144 7.21 -15.51 6.01
#